data_5b3db2084dc87822dc4200a38f208f83
#
_entry.id   5b3db2084dc87822dc4200a38f208f83
#
_cell.length_a   1.000
_cell.length_b   1.000
_cell.length_c   1.000
_cell.angle_alpha   90.00
_cell.angle_beta   90.00
_cell.angle_gamma   90.00
#
_symmetry.space_group_name_H-M   'P 1'
#
loop_
_entity.id
_entity.type
_entity.pdbx_description
1 polymer ?
#
loop_
_entity_poly.entity_id
_entity_poly.type
_entity_poly.pdbx_seq_one_letter_code
_entity_poly.pdbx_strand_id
1 'polypeptide(L)'
;MSKKRIVIFFIIYFLFAISVNLVHPITVKYVNSLNLPDAYFGFLFSLMSLGQVVGAMFFGFLSDKIGRKWLIVIGLIGYCLSQLGFGFLNENSFIILIFRFLAGVSIAAPTTLFVSMCLDFSDKEQKVKLLTILSSCYILGTSFGYEIGGFLYDYLNFKIPSIFIFQIIFTFITALLFAIFIKDIKKNQEAVLKSNNKENSIKNIKPIVYFLLFNLMVLTISQILINKYLDTYIIHIGYNPSTLGHYVFISGIVSAISNILLIPFIKKIKNKMLSICLLSFILLSSILTILTFTSKQENILYFLFSTHIIYIVLKGLITPLEQNELSLYSNQSNNGKVTGIRQTILSIGNVLGPLIGSACYTKGSPIIFFIAASINLLSFLLYIIYFILKRNHQA
;
A
#
# COMPACT_ATOMS: atom_id res chain seq x y z
N MET A 1 14.93 -1.81 -22.95
CA MET A 1 15.40 -3.04 -22.28
C MET A 1 14.98 -4.27 -23.09
N SER A 2 15.75 -5.38 -23.14
CA SER A 2 15.31 -6.58 -23.87
C SER A 2 14.09 -7.22 -23.19
N LYS A 3 13.20 -7.87 -23.97
CA LYS A 3 12.00 -8.55 -23.42
C LYS A 3 12.33 -9.50 -22.27
N LYS A 4 13.43 -10.28 -22.39
CA LYS A 4 13.91 -11.19 -21.36
C LYS A 4 14.25 -10.47 -20.04
N ARG A 5 14.89 -9.31 -20.08
CA ARG A 5 15.20 -8.52 -18.88
C ARG A 5 13.97 -7.89 -18.23
N ILE A 6 12.97 -7.52 -19.03
CA ILE A 6 11.70 -7.02 -18.51
C ILE A 6 11.00 -8.11 -17.69
N VAL A 7 10.96 -9.33 -18.18
CA VAL A 7 10.39 -10.48 -17.46
C VAL A 7 11.13 -10.72 -16.14
N ILE A 8 12.48 -10.75 -16.19
CA ILE A 8 13.32 -10.93 -14.99
C ILE A 8 13.05 -9.81 -13.97
N PHE A 9 12.90 -8.57 -14.41
CA PHE A 9 12.57 -7.43 -13.55
C PHE A 9 11.23 -7.64 -12.80
N PHE A 10 10.17 -8.10 -13.47
CA PHE A 10 8.89 -8.38 -12.84
C PHE A 10 8.96 -9.58 -11.89
N ILE A 11 9.71 -10.62 -12.22
CA ILE A 11 9.94 -11.76 -11.33
C ILE A 11 10.65 -11.31 -10.05
N ILE A 12 11.71 -10.51 -10.15
CA ILE A 12 12.44 -10.01 -8.98
C ILE A 12 11.55 -9.08 -8.14
N TYR A 13 10.71 -8.26 -8.78
CA TYR A 13 9.75 -7.43 -8.07
C TYR A 13 8.68 -8.24 -7.32
N PHE A 14 8.23 -9.34 -7.90
CA PHE A 14 7.34 -10.31 -7.23
C PHE A 14 8.04 -10.94 -6.02
N LEU A 15 9.30 -11.42 -6.16
CA LEU A 15 10.09 -11.96 -5.06
C LEU A 15 10.32 -10.92 -3.95
N PHE A 16 10.58 -9.67 -4.32
CA PHE A 16 10.66 -8.55 -3.38
C PHE A 16 9.38 -8.39 -2.58
N ALA A 17 8.22 -8.41 -3.23
CA ALA A 17 6.95 -8.30 -2.55
C ALA A 17 6.67 -9.48 -1.60
N ILE A 18 7.06 -10.71 -1.96
CA ILE A 18 7.03 -11.86 -1.05
C ILE A 18 7.89 -11.59 0.17
N SER A 19 9.16 -11.23 -0.04
CA SER A 19 10.15 -11.10 1.04
C SER A 19 9.74 -10.09 2.11
N VAL A 20 9.19 -8.95 1.70
CA VAL A 20 8.79 -7.87 2.62
C VAL A 20 7.57 -8.24 3.45
N ASN A 21 6.67 -9.04 2.90
CA ASN A 21 5.39 -9.35 3.54
C ASN A 21 5.36 -10.68 4.31
N LEU A 22 6.45 -11.44 4.28
CA LEU A 22 6.54 -12.77 4.87
C LEU A 22 6.34 -12.79 6.39
N VAL A 23 6.81 -11.80 7.13
CA VAL A 23 6.68 -11.70 8.60
C VAL A 23 5.33 -11.11 9.02
N HIS A 24 4.57 -10.50 8.10
CA HIS A 24 3.33 -9.81 8.46
C HIS A 24 2.32 -10.67 9.25
N PRO A 25 1.98 -11.91 8.86
CA PRO A 25 0.98 -12.71 9.57
C PRO A 25 1.38 -13.05 11.00
N ILE A 26 2.67 -13.12 11.31
CA ILE A 26 3.18 -13.40 12.66
C ILE A 26 3.49 -12.15 13.48
N THR A 27 3.44 -10.94 12.87
CA THR A 27 3.80 -9.68 13.54
C THR A 27 2.99 -9.46 14.82
N VAL A 28 1.71 -9.79 14.81
CA VAL A 28 0.84 -9.63 15.99
C VAL A 28 1.27 -10.58 17.12
N LYS A 29 1.57 -11.86 16.80
CA LYS A 29 2.09 -12.82 17.78
C LYS A 29 3.45 -12.38 18.33
N TYR A 30 4.31 -11.83 17.48
CA TYR A 30 5.59 -11.27 17.89
C TYR A 30 5.42 -10.10 18.87
N VAL A 31 4.58 -9.11 18.56
CA VAL A 31 4.33 -7.96 19.45
C VAL A 31 3.73 -8.41 20.78
N ASN A 32 2.80 -9.38 20.76
CA ASN A 32 2.23 -9.95 21.96
C ASN A 32 3.28 -10.68 22.83
N SER A 33 4.26 -11.35 22.22
CA SER A 33 5.33 -12.04 22.95
C SER A 33 6.29 -11.08 23.66
N LEU A 34 6.31 -9.80 23.26
CA LEU A 34 7.10 -8.74 23.88
C LEU A 34 6.37 -8.06 25.06
N ASN A 35 5.14 -8.48 25.37
CA ASN A 35 4.28 -7.87 26.40
C ASN A 35 4.08 -6.35 26.24
N LEU A 36 4.11 -5.86 24.99
CA LEU A 36 3.89 -4.45 24.68
C LEU A 36 2.40 -4.12 24.71
N PRO A 37 2.01 -2.90 25.13
CA PRO A 37 0.62 -2.44 25.03
C PRO A 37 0.08 -2.52 23.61
N ASP A 38 -1.21 -2.80 23.42
CA ASP A 38 -1.86 -2.92 22.11
C ASP A 38 -1.66 -1.68 21.21
N ALA A 39 -1.54 -0.49 21.81
CA ALA A 39 -1.25 0.75 21.11
C ALA A 39 0.07 0.72 20.30
N TYR A 40 1.05 -0.09 20.73
CA TYR A 40 2.33 -0.23 20.03
C TYR A 40 2.17 -0.77 18.61
N PHE A 41 1.16 -1.58 18.37
CA PHE A 41 0.88 -2.07 17.02
C PHE A 41 0.67 -0.93 16.03
N GLY A 42 -0.17 0.05 16.39
CA GLY A 42 -0.39 1.24 15.57
C GLY A 42 0.88 2.11 15.43
N PHE A 43 1.65 2.29 16.50
CA PHE A 43 2.91 3.03 16.45
C PHE A 43 3.93 2.38 15.51
N LEU A 44 4.05 1.05 15.53
CA LEU A 44 4.95 0.31 14.63
C LEU A 44 4.62 0.55 13.16
N PHE A 45 3.33 0.53 12.79
CA PHE A 45 2.92 0.79 11.41
C PHE A 45 3.05 2.27 11.04
N SER A 46 2.71 3.19 11.93
CA SER A 46 2.82 4.63 11.67
C SER A 46 4.26 5.07 11.49
N LEU A 47 5.18 4.60 12.34
CA LEU A 47 6.60 4.91 12.21
C LEU A 47 7.21 4.31 10.95
N MET A 48 6.82 3.10 10.58
CA MET A 48 7.25 2.52 9.31
C MET A 48 6.74 3.36 8.13
N SER A 49 5.47 3.80 8.15
CA SER A 49 4.90 4.66 7.11
C SER A 49 5.59 6.03 7.07
N LEU A 50 5.88 6.63 8.21
CA LEU A 50 6.65 7.88 8.30
C LEU A 50 8.06 7.71 7.73
N GLY A 51 8.74 6.61 8.07
CA GLY A 51 10.02 6.25 7.49
C GLY A 51 9.95 6.13 5.97
N GLN A 52 8.87 5.51 5.43
CA GLN A 52 8.68 5.43 3.99
C GLN A 52 8.52 6.80 3.32
N VAL A 53 7.84 7.75 3.95
CA VAL A 53 7.72 9.13 3.44
C VAL A 53 9.09 9.80 3.36
N VAL A 54 9.86 9.76 4.45
CA VAL A 54 11.22 10.34 4.52
C VAL A 54 12.15 9.66 3.51
N GLY A 55 12.14 8.33 3.48
CA GLY A 55 12.97 7.56 2.56
C GLY A 55 12.62 7.79 1.09
N ALA A 56 11.33 7.90 0.76
CA ALA A 56 10.89 8.15 -0.62
C ALA A 56 11.39 9.52 -1.14
N MET A 57 11.37 10.56 -0.31
CA MET A 57 11.92 11.87 -0.65
C MET A 57 13.44 11.79 -0.86
N PHE A 58 14.14 11.16 0.09
CA PHE A 58 15.60 11.02 0.06
C PHE A 58 16.07 10.22 -1.15
N PHE A 59 15.56 9.00 -1.32
CA PHE A 59 15.96 8.12 -2.41
C PHE A 59 15.46 8.60 -3.78
N GLY A 60 14.30 9.26 -3.84
CA GLY A 60 13.80 9.90 -5.05
C GLY A 60 14.79 10.93 -5.57
N PHE A 61 15.21 11.89 -4.72
CA PHE A 61 16.19 12.90 -5.08
C PHE A 61 17.57 12.30 -5.43
N LEU A 62 18.01 11.33 -4.65
CA LEU A 62 19.33 10.71 -4.86
C LEU A 62 19.36 9.88 -6.14
N SER A 63 18.23 9.25 -6.52
CA SER A 63 18.14 8.41 -7.73
C SER A 63 18.34 9.17 -9.03
N ASP A 64 18.03 10.45 -9.04
CA ASP A 64 18.25 11.32 -10.20
C ASP A 64 19.73 11.62 -10.43
N LYS A 65 20.56 11.54 -9.38
CA LYS A 65 22.01 11.82 -9.41
C LYS A 65 22.86 10.58 -9.68
N ILE A 66 22.62 9.49 -8.95
CA ILE A 66 23.50 8.30 -8.95
C ILE A 66 22.90 7.06 -9.62
N GLY A 67 21.67 7.18 -10.14
CA GLY A 67 20.95 6.06 -10.75
C GLY A 67 20.09 5.28 -9.77
N ARG A 68 19.31 4.34 -10.27
CA ARG A 68 18.27 3.66 -9.49
C ARG A 68 18.68 2.29 -8.95
N LYS A 69 19.51 1.57 -9.71
CA LYS A 69 19.87 0.19 -9.42
C LYS A 69 20.46 0.02 -8.02
N TRP A 70 21.55 0.73 -7.76
CA TRP A 70 22.28 0.58 -6.50
C TRP A 70 21.50 1.09 -5.29
N LEU A 71 20.64 2.09 -5.48
CA LEU A 71 19.76 2.57 -4.41
C LEU A 71 18.70 1.54 -4.02
N ILE A 72 18.16 0.78 -4.98
CA ILE A 72 17.29 -0.35 -4.69
C ILE A 72 18.02 -1.41 -3.87
N VAL A 73 19.25 -1.77 -4.27
CA VAL A 73 20.08 -2.75 -3.53
C VAL A 73 20.40 -2.27 -2.11
N ILE A 74 20.83 -1.01 -1.96
CA ILE A 74 21.10 -0.39 -0.66
C ILE A 74 19.84 -0.39 0.22
N GLY A 75 18.69 -0.05 -0.35
CA GLY A 75 17.41 -0.10 0.37
C GLY A 75 17.05 -1.50 0.84
N LEU A 76 17.24 -2.53 0.02
CA LEU A 76 16.98 -3.91 0.40
C LEU A 76 17.94 -4.40 1.50
N ILE A 77 19.23 -4.06 1.42
CA ILE A 77 20.21 -4.38 2.46
C ILE A 77 19.89 -3.63 3.76
N GLY A 78 19.58 -2.34 3.68
CA GLY A 78 19.14 -1.55 4.83
C GLY A 78 17.89 -2.11 5.49
N TYR A 79 16.95 -2.63 4.69
CA TYR A 79 15.77 -3.33 5.21
C TYR A 79 16.15 -4.63 5.92
N CYS A 80 17.09 -5.45 5.41
CA CYS A 80 17.60 -6.63 6.09
C CYS A 80 18.17 -6.27 7.46
N LEU A 81 19.02 -5.24 7.55
CA LEU A 81 19.62 -4.77 8.82
C LEU A 81 18.55 -4.26 9.79
N SER A 82 17.55 -3.54 9.28
CA SER A 82 16.44 -3.05 10.11
C SER A 82 15.59 -4.20 10.65
N GLN A 83 15.38 -5.26 9.87
CA GLN A 83 14.64 -6.45 10.32
C GLN A 83 15.45 -7.29 11.32
N LEU A 84 16.78 -7.34 11.19
CA LEU A 84 17.64 -7.91 12.22
C LEU A 84 17.47 -7.17 13.57
N GLY A 85 17.55 -5.84 13.55
CA GLY A 85 17.34 -5.05 14.76
C GLY A 85 15.93 -5.20 15.32
N PHE A 86 14.90 -5.14 14.49
CA PHE A 86 13.52 -5.31 14.92
C PHE A 86 13.23 -6.69 15.50
N GLY A 87 13.76 -7.77 14.92
CA GLY A 87 13.49 -9.13 15.35
C GLY A 87 14.33 -9.62 16.54
N PHE A 88 15.51 -9.03 16.78
CA PHE A 88 16.48 -9.56 17.74
C PHE A 88 16.94 -8.57 18.81
N LEU A 89 16.86 -7.26 18.56
CA LEU A 89 17.21 -6.22 19.54
C LEU A 89 15.92 -5.68 20.19
N ASN A 90 15.21 -6.55 20.88
CA ASN A 90 13.85 -6.29 21.37
C ASN A 90 13.75 -6.07 22.88
N GLU A 91 14.87 -5.95 23.58
CA GLU A 91 14.91 -5.70 25.04
C GLU A 91 14.33 -4.34 25.43
N ASN A 92 14.38 -3.36 24.51
CA ASN A 92 13.86 -2.02 24.73
C ASN A 92 12.84 -1.65 23.65
N SER A 93 11.63 -1.31 24.08
CA SER A 93 10.52 -0.93 23.20
C SER A 93 10.85 0.27 22.31
N PHE A 94 11.69 1.21 22.77
CA PHE A 94 12.11 2.36 21.97
C PHE A 94 13.03 1.94 20.81
N ILE A 95 13.92 0.98 21.02
CA ILE A 95 14.80 0.42 19.98
C ILE A 95 13.96 -0.23 18.88
N ILE A 96 12.93 -0.96 19.25
CA ILE A 96 11.98 -1.58 18.31
C ILE A 96 11.36 -0.52 17.38
N LEU A 97 10.93 0.62 17.95
CA LEU A 97 10.34 1.73 17.19
C LEU A 97 11.35 2.36 16.22
N ILE A 98 12.61 2.53 16.64
CA ILE A 98 13.68 3.04 15.77
C ILE A 98 13.89 2.10 14.57
N PHE A 99 14.01 0.79 14.82
CA PHE A 99 14.19 -0.15 13.71
C PHE A 99 12.99 -0.23 12.78
N ARG A 100 11.77 -0.01 13.29
CA ARG A 100 10.58 0.11 12.44
C ARG A 100 10.63 1.35 11.54
N PHE A 101 11.07 2.49 12.07
CA PHE A 101 11.28 3.69 11.27
C PHE A 101 12.36 3.49 10.21
N LEU A 102 13.51 2.91 10.59
CA LEU A 102 14.61 2.59 9.66
C LEU A 102 14.19 1.58 8.59
N ALA A 103 13.38 0.57 8.95
CA ALA A 103 12.80 -0.35 7.97
C ALA A 103 11.92 0.40 6.96
N GLY A 104 11.13 1.38 7.42
CA GLY A 104 10.35 2.26 6.56
C GLY A 104 11.23 3.08 5.61
N VAL A 105 12.26 3.74 6.11
CA VAL A 105 13.22 4.51 5.29
C VAL A 105 13.84 3.61 4.22
N SER A 106 14.33 2.44 4.63
CA SER A 106 15.04 1.52 3.74
C SER A 106 14.15 0.94 2.64
N ILE A 107 12.91 0.52 3.01
CA ILE A 107 11.97 -0.08 2.04
C ILE A 107 11.41 0.95 1.05
N ALA A 108 11.51 2.24 1.35
CA ALA A 108 11.07 3.31 0.46
C ALA A 108 11.86 3.30 -0.86
N ALA A 109 13.16 2.96 -0.83
CA ALA A 109 13.98 2.89 -2.04
C ALA A 109 13.43 1.87 -3.06
N PRO A 110 13.29 0.56 -2.73
CA PRO A 110 12.73 -0.38 -3.69
C PRO A 110 11.27 -0.05 -4.06
N THR A 111 10.40 0.31 -3.11
CA THR A 111 8.98 0.56 -3.43
C THR A 111 8.77 1.71 -4.42
N THR A 112 9.57 2.77 -4.36
CA THR A 112 9.46 3.93 -5.25
C THR A 112 10.27 3.74 -6.54
N LEU A 113 11.49 3.20 -6.43
CA LEU A 113 12.40 3.15 -7.56
C LEU A 113 12.10 2.01 -8.53
N PHE A 114 11.49 0.89 -8.11
CA PHE A 114 10.96 -0.10 -9.04
C PHE A 114 9.91 0.49 -9.98
N VAL A 115 8.98 1.29 -9.44
CA VAL A 115 7.96 2.00 -10.24
C VAL A 115 8.63 2.97 -11.21
N SER A 116 9.56 3.77 -10.69
CA SER A 116 10.31 4.74 -11.50
C SER A 116 11.12 4.06 -12.61
N MET A 117 11.78 2.94 -12.31
CA MET A 117 12.55 2.17 -13.29
C MET A 117 11.64 1.51 -14.33
N CYS A 118 10.47 1.03 -13.93
CA CYS A 118 9.45 0.53 -14.84
C CYS A 118 9.01 1.61 -15.86
N LEU A 119 8.82 2.84 -15.41
CA LEU A 119 8.48 3.97 -16.26
C LEU A 119 9.61 4.36 -17.22
N ASP A 120 10.88 4.22 -16.81
CA ASP A 120 12.03 4.58 -17.65
C ASP A 120 12.20 3.68 -18.88
N PHE A 121 11.86 2.40 -18.76
CA PHE A 121 11.95 1.48 -19.91
C PHE A 121 10.64 1.30 -20.68
N SER A 122 9.57 2.01 -20.26
CA SER A 122 8.25 1.91 -20.88
C SER A 122 8.06 2.94 -21.98
N ASP A 123 7.62 2.51 -23.16
CA ASP A 123 7.10 3.40 -24.19
C ASP A 123 5.78 4.02 -23.75
N LYS A 124 5.42 5.18 -24.33
CA LYS A 124 4.20 5.93 -23.93
C LYS A 124 2.93 5.07 -23.97
N GLU A 125 2.82 4.18 -24.96
CA GLU A 125 1.64 3.31 -25.13
C GLU A 125 1.62 2.14 -24.14
N GLN A 126 2.79 1.68 -23.68
CA GLN A 126 2.92 0.51 -22.80
C GLN A 126 2.94 0.85 -21.31
N LYS A 127 3.11 2.13 -20.94
CA LYS A 127 3.23 2.57 -19.54
C LYS A 127 2.11 2.04 -18.64
N VAL A 128 0.87 2.22 -19.05
CA VAL A 128 -0.29 1.79 -18.25
C VAL A 128 -0.29 0.28 -18.07
N LYS A 129 -0.03 -0.47 -19.16
CA LYS A 129 0.03 -1.94 -19.12
C LYS A 129 1.12 -2.44 -18.17
N LEU A 130 2.32 -1.90 -18.27
CA LEU A 130 3.46 -2.33 -17.45
C LEU A 130 3.28 -1.95 -15.97
N LEU A 131 2.71 -0.78 -15.67
CA LEU A 131 2.36 -0.41 -14.30
C LEU A 131 1.26 -1.30 -13.72
N THR A 132 0.28 -1.71 -14.53
CA THR A 132 -0.76 -2.67 -14.10
C THR A 132 -0.14 -4.02 -13.77
N ILE A 133 0.76 -4.53 -14.62
CA ILE A 133 1.49 -5.78 -14.35
C ILE A 133 2.33 -5.63 -13.07
N LEU A 134 3.04 -4.51 -12.90
CA LEU A 134 3.85 -4.24 -11.71
C LEU A 134 2.98 -4.27 -10.44
N SER A 135 1.85 -3.59 -10.45
CA SER A 135 0.91 -3.57 -9.31
C SER A 135 0.36 -4.97 -9.02
N SER A 136 0.02 -5.75 -10.07
CA SER A 136 -0.44 -7.14 -9.90
C SER A 136 0.64 -8.03 -9.32
N CYS A 137 1.89 -7.90 -9.77
CA CYS A 137 3.04 -8.62 -9.19
C CYS A 137 3.21 -8.29 -7.70
N TYR A 138 3.03 -7.02 -7.29
CA TYR A 138 3.12 -6.63 -5.90
C TYR A 138 1.99 -7.23 -5.06
N ILE A 139 0.74 -7.15 -5.53
CA ILE A 139 -0.42 -7.71 -4.84
C ILE A 139 -0.26 -9.23 -4.66
N LEU A 140 0.06 -9.95 -5.73
CA LEU A 140 0.28 -11.39 -5.67
C LEU A 140 1.46 -11.74 -4.77
N GLY A 141 2.59 -11.03 -4.89
CA GLY A 141 3.77 -11.25 -4.05
C GLY A 141 3.45 -11.03 -2.56
N THR A 142 2.71 -9.97 -2.22
CA THR A 142 2.22 -9.74 -0.84
C THR A 142 1.41 -10.93 -0.35
N SER A 143 0.49 -11.43 -1.16
CA SER A 143 -0.39 -12.54 -0.83
C SER A 143 0.38 -13.84 -0.60
N PHE A 144 1.33 -14.16 -1.47
CA PHE A 144 2.24 -15.29 -1.27
C PHE A 144 3.12 -15.12 -0.03
N GLY A 145 3.58 -13.89 0.27
CA GLY A 145 4.36 -13.62 1.48
C GLY A 145 3.57 -13.94 2.75
N TYR A 146 2.32 -13.50 2.84
CA TYR A 146 1.43 -13.83 3.97
C TYR A 146 1.18 -15.33 4.09
N GLU A 147 0.90 -16.00 2.97
CA GLU A 147 0.68 -17.45 2.94
C GLU A 147 1.90 -18.22 3.44
N ILE A 148 3.08 -17.93 2.89
CA ILE A 148 4.33 -18.58 3.28
C ILE A 148 4.64 -18.32 4.76
N GLY A 149 4.48 -17.08 5.24
CA GLY A 149 4.74 -16.72 6.62
C GLY A 149 3.85 -17.45 7.62
N GLY A 150 2.56 -17.53 7.33
CA GLY A 150 1.58 -18.30 8.13
C GLY A 150 1.88 -19.80 8.11
N PHE A 151 2.18 -20.34 6.93
CA PHE A 151 2.54 -21.75 6.74
C PHE A 151 3.80 -22.16 7.52
N LEU A 152 4.86 -21.34 7.46
CA LEU A 152 6.10 -21.61 8.20
C LEU A 152 5.85 -21.64 9.72
N TYR A 153 4.99 -20.77 10.23
CA TYR A 153 4.70 -20.71 11.65
C TYR A 153 3.84 -21.89 12.13
N ASP A 154 2.70 -22.14 11.50
CA ASP A 154 1.70 -23.07 12.02
C ASP A 154 1.93 -24.53 11.57
N TYR A 155 2.38 -24.77 10.32
CA TYR A 155 2.54 -26.13 9.80
C TYR A 155 3.97 -26.66 9.95
N LEU A 156 4.98 -25.79 9.76
CA LEU A 156 6.38 -26.19 9.95
C LEU A 156 6.89 -25.90 11.36
N ASN A 157 6.06 -25.31 12.22
CA ASN A 157 6.38 -24.99 13.62
C ASN A 157 7.67 -24.16 13.79
N PHE A 158 7.93 -23.24 12.83
CA PHE A 158 9.08 -22.35 12.93
C PHE A 158 8.87 -21.35 14.07
N LYS A 159 9.91 -21.20 14.90
CA LYS A 159 9.94 -20.14 15.91
C LYS A 159 9.95 -18.76 15.21
N ILE A 160 9.37 -17.75 15.85
CA ILE A 160 9.32 -16.36 15.32
C ILE A 160 10.71 -15.87 14.85
N PRO A 161 11.81 -16.03 15.62
CA PRO A 161 13.15 -15.63 15.16
C PRO A 161 13.59 -16.31 13.87
N SER A 162 13.28 -17.61 13.71
CA SER A 162 13.62 -18.35 12.49
C SER A 162 12.93 -17.81 11.25
N ILE A 163 11.69 -17.31 11.39
CA ILE A 163 10.94 -16.70 10.27
C ILE A 163 11.55 -15.32 9.91
N PHE A 164 12.02 -14.56 10.90
CA PHE A 164 12.78 -13.32 10.64
C PHE A 164 14.08 -13.61 9.87
N ILE A 165 14.83 -14.64 10.29
CA ILE A 165 16.06 -15.05 9.58
C ILE A 165 15.70 -15.46 8.13
N PHE A 166 14.67 -16.26 7.94
CA PHE A 166 14.22 -16.66 6.61
C PHE A 166 13.86 -15.45 5.74
N GLN A 167 13.12 -14.47 6.28
CA GLN A 167 12.81 -13.22 5.60
C GLN A 167 14.07 -12.47 5.17
N ILE A 168 15.04 -12.32 6.09
CA ILE A 168 16.29 -11.58 5.86
C ILE A 168 17.09 -12.25 4.75
N ILE A 169 17.27 -13.58 4.81
CA ILE A 169 17.97 -14.34 3.77
C ILE A 169 17.27 -14.20 2.42
N PHE A 170 15.95 -14.34 2.39
CA PHE A 170 15.18 -14.24 1.17
C PHE A 170 15.25 -12.83 0.57
N THR A 171 15.20 -11.78 1.40
CA THR A 171 15.37 -10.38 0.95
C THR A 171 16.78 -10.13 0.42
N PHE A 172 17.80 -10.67 1.11
CA PHE A 172 19.18 -10.56 0.67
C PHE A 172 19.44 -11.25 -0.67
N ILE A 173 18.90 -12.46 -0.85
CA ILE A 173 18.95 -13.17 -2.15
C ILE A 173 18.27 -12.33 -3.23
N THR A 174 17.11 -11.74 -2.93
CA THR A 174 16.40 -10.86 -3.87
C THR A 174 17.25 -9.65 -4.26
N ALA A 175 17.97 -9.05 -3.30
CA ALA A 175 18.90 -7.95 -3.55
C ALA A 175 20.06 -8.38 -4.47
N LEU A 176 20.63 -9.56 -4.23
CA LEU A 176 21.68 -10.14 -5.08
C LEU A 176 21.19 -10.42 -6.51
N LEU A 177 20.03 -11.05 -6.65
CA LEU A 177 19.43 -11.30 -7.97
C LEU A 177 19.21 -9.99 -8.72
N PHE A 178 18.71 -8.96 -8.05
CA PHE A 178 18.53 -7.64 -8.66
C PHE A 178 19.87 -7.03 -9.08
N ALA A 179 20.88 -7.09 -8.23
CA ALA A 179 22.23 -6.57 -8.51
C ALA A 179 22.90 -7.27 -9.72
N ILE A 180 22.70 -8.58 -9.87
CA ILE A 180 23.33 -9.38 -10.94
C ILE A 180 22.57 -9.20 -12.26
N PHE A 181 21.26 -9.37 -12.26
CA PHE A 181 20.48 -9.51 -13.50
C PHE A 181 19.99 -8.19 -14.09
N ILE A 182 19.81 -7.14 -13.26
CA ILE A 182 19.29 -5.86 -13.74
C ILE A 182 20.44 -4.87 -13.94
N LYS A 183 20.49 -4.28 -15.13
CA LYS A 183 21.41 -3.18 -15.45
C LYS A 183 20.76 -1.84 -15.17
N ASP A 184 21.56 -0.87 -14.73
CA ASP A 184 21.07 0.50 -14.55
C ASP A 184 20.70 1.10 -15.91
N ILE A 185 19.66 1.92 -15.92
CA ILE A 185 19.19 2.63 -17.10
C ILE A 185 19.78 4.04 -17.02
N LYS A 186 20.70 4.36 -17.92
CA LYS A 186 21.21 5.73 -18.05
C LYS A 186 20.06 6.64 -18.47
N LYS A 187 19.71 7.57 -17.61
CA LYS A 187 18.74 8.63 -17.91
C LYS A 187 19.38 9.61 -18.91
N ASN A 188 18.69 9.94 -20.01
CA ASN A 188 19.12 11.05 -20.87
C ASN A 188 19.02 12.34 -20.05
N GLN A 189 20.16 12.92 -19.69
CA GLN A 189 20.25 14.15 -18.85
C GLN A 189 19.52 15.36 -19.48
N GLU A 190 19.36 15.39 -20.80
CA GLU A 190 18.63 16.46 -21.51
C GLU A 190 17.13 16.52 -21.16
N ALA A 191 16.50 15.38 -20.81
CA ALA A 191 15.09 15.36 -20.43
C ALA A 191 14.85 15.93 -19.03
N VAL A 192 15.86 15.87 -18.15
CA VAL A 192 15.77 16.38 -16.76
C VAL A 192 15.90 17.90 -16.74
N LEU A 193 16.80 18.46 -17.58
CA LEU A 193 17.01 19.92 -17.66
C LEU A 193 15.79 20.65 -18.22
N LYS A 194 15.02 20.03 -19.12
CA LYS A 194 13.78 20.61 -19.65
C LYS A 194 12.60 20.60 -18.67
N SER A 195 12.64 19.77 -17.61
CA SER A 195 11.58 19.72 -16.60
C SER A 195 11.75 20.80 -15.52
N ASN A 196 12.99 21.20 -15.21
CA ASN A 196 13.31 22.17 -14.16
C ASN A 196 12.93 23.62 -14.52
N ASN A 197 12.79 23.94 -15.83
CA ASN A 197 12.43 25.28 -16.28
C ASN A 197 10.91 25.59 -16.23
N LYS A 198 10.07 24.70 -15.65
CA LYS A 198 8.60 24.89 -15.52
C LYS A 198 8.13 25.11 -14.08
N GLU A 199 9.00 25.57 -13.19
CA GLU A 199 8.69 25.71 -11.74
C GLU A 199 7.74 26.87 -11.34
N ASN A 200 7.26 27.69 -12.26
CA ASN A 200 6.47 28.88 -11.91
C ASN A 200 4.97 28.73 -12.23
N SER A 201 4.20 27.92 -11.48
CA SER A 201 2.77 28.19 -11.28
C SER A 201 2.13 27.38 -10.15
N ILE A 202 2.48 27.73 -8.90
CA ILE A 202 1.75 27.25 -7.73
C ILE A 202 0.33 27.83 -7.68
N LYS A 203 0.07 28.93 -8.38
CA LYS A 203 -1.15 29.75 -8.24
C LYS A 203 -2.44 29.23 -8.90
N ASN A 204 -2.43 28.12 -9.64
CA ASN A 204 -3.59 27.76 -10.50
C ASN A 204 -4.23 26.38 -10.18
N ILE A 205 -4.15 25.89 -8.93
CA ILE A 205 -4.95 24.71 -8.54
C ILE A 205 -6.31 25.23 -8.01
N LYS A 206 -7.39 24.80 -8.65
CA LYS A 206 -8.75 25.18 -8.23
C LYS A 206 -9.03 24.71 -6.79
N PRO A 207 -9.71 25.51 -5.94
CA PRO A 207 -10.03 25.11 -4.56
C PRO A 207 -10.73 23.76 -4.42
N ILE A 208 -11.56 23.40 -5.40
CA ILE A 208 -12.29 22.12 -5.47
C ILE A 208 -11.33 20.90 -5.48
N VAL A 209 -10.10 21.07 -5.98
CA VAL A 209 -9.09 19.99 -5.99
C VAL A 209 -8.58 19.72 -4.57
N TYR A 210 -8.38 20.76 -3.75
CA TYR A 210 -7.98 20.57 -2.35
C TYR A 210 -9.07 19.86 -1.54
N PHE A 211 -10.33 20.17 -1.82
CA PHE A 211 -11.45 19.46 -1.22
C PHE A 211 -11.47 17.99 -1.59
N LEU A 212 -11.24 17.67 -2.87
CA LEU A 212 -11.16 16.30 -3.36
C LEU A 212 -9.97 15.55 -2.75
N LEU A 213 -8.81 16.22 -2.59
CA LEU A 213 -7.63 15.66 -1.93
C LEU A 213 -7.85 15.42 -0.44
N PHE A 214 -8.54 16.33 0.25
CA PHE A 214 -8.92 16.12 1.65
C PHE A 214 -9.83 14.88 1.81
N ASN A 215 -10.82 14.75 0.92
CA ASN A 215 -11.69 13.57 0.92
C ASN A 215 -10.90 12.28 0.65
N LEU A 216 -9.92 12.30 -0.25
CA LEU A 216 -9.00 11.18 -0.46
C LEU A 216 -8.25 10.79 0.83
N MET A 217 -7.81 11.76 1.63
CA MET A 217 -7.17 11.48 2.92
C MET A 217 -8.12 10.74 3.85
N VAL A 218 -9.36 11.21 3.98
CA VAL A 218 -10.40 10.59 4.82
C VAL A 218 -10.65 9.15 4.37
N LEU A 219 -10.80 8.92 3.08
CA LEU A 219 -10.99 7.58 2.50
C LEU A 219 -9.78 6.67 2.77
N THR A 220 -8.57 7.20 2.62
CA THR A 220 -7.32 6.45 2.88
C THR A 220 -7.21 6.03 4.34
N ILE A 221 -7.52 6.92 5.29
CA ILE A 221 -7.54 6.60 6.73
C ILE A 221 -8.47 5.42 7.00
N SER A 222 -9.71 5.46 6.49
CA SER A 222 -10.66 4.34 6.63
C SER A 222 -10.10 3.03 6.10
N GLN A 223 -9.57 3.02 4.88
CA GLN A 223 -9.02 1.82 4.25
C GLN A 223 -7.82 1.25 5.01
N ILE A 224 -6.97 2.10 5.55
CA ILE A 224 -5.80 1.68 6.35
C ILE A 224 -6.23 1.09 7.69
N LEU A 225 -7.22 1.69 8.36
CA LEU A 225 -7.79 1.13 9.58
C LEU A 225 -8.29 -0.31 9.35
N ILE A 226 -9.09 -0.53 8.32
CA ILE A 226 -9.59 -1.87 8.00
C ILE A 226 -8.44 -2.83 7.72
N ASN A 227 -7.51 -2.48 6.82
CA ASN A 227 -6.46 -3.40 6.39
C ASN A 227 -5.46 -3.75 7.48
N LYS A 228 -5.06 -2.79 8.31
CA LYS A 228 -4.00 -3.01 9.31
C LYS A 228 -4.52 -3.65 10.58
N TYR A 229 -5.75 -3.31 10.97
CA TYR A 229 -6.34 -3.88 12.18
C TYR A 229 -7.04 -5.21 11.94
N LEU A 230 -7.28 -5.60 10.69
CA LEU A 230 -7.76 -6.95 10.36
C LEU A 230 -6.76 -8.02 10.83
N ASP A 231 -5.47 -7.83 10.55
CA ASP A 231 -4.41 -8.75 10.96
C ASP A 231 -4.43 -8.94 12.50
N THR A 232 -4.53 -7.82 13.22
CA THR A 232 -4.56 -7.80 14.69
C THR A 232 -5.83 -8.44 15.23
N TYR A 233 -6.98 -8.10 14.65
CA TYR A 233 -8.28 -8.61 15.08
C TYR A 233 -8.36 -10.13 14.93
N ILE A 234 -8.02 -10.68 13.78
CA ILE A 234 -8.09 -12.12 13.49
C ILE A 234 -7.24 -12.92 14.48
N ILE A 235 -6.04 -12.45 14.79
CA ILE A 235 -5.16 -13.14 15.77
C ILE A 235 -5.71 -12.99 17.21
N HIS A 236 -6.26 -11.83 17.58
CA HIS A 236 -6.78 -11.59 18.92
C HIS A 236 -8.10 -12.34 19.23
N ILE A 237 -8.89 -12.68 18.22
CA ILE A 237 -10.08 -13.53 18.40
C ILE A 237 -9.75 -15.04 18.36
N GLY A 238 -8.46 -15.39 18.28
CA GLY A 238 -7.99 -16.77 18.49
C GLY A 238 -7.63 -17.53 17.21
N TYR A 239 -7.72 -16.92 16.01
CA TYR A 239 -7.28 -17.60 14.79
C TYR A 239 -5.77 -17.61 14.63
N ASN A 240 -5.29 -18.56 13.86
CA ASN A 240 -3.87 -18.76 13.60
C ASN A 240 -3.33 -17.84 12.48
N PRO A 241 -2.02 -17.54 12.46
CA PRO A 241 -1.37 -16.84 11.36
C PRO A 241 -1.58 -17.43 9.98
N SER A 242 -1.69 -18.78 9.86
CA SER A 242 -2.01 -19.45 8.60
C SER A 242 -3.40 -19.10 8.10
N THR A 243 -4.40 -18.99 8.98
CA THR A 243 -5.76 -18.58 8.60
C THR A 243 -5.76 -17.17 7.99
N LEU A 244 -5.00 -16.24 8.60
CA LEU A 244 -4.80 -14.91 8.05
C LEU A 244 -4.06 -14.98 6.71
N GLY A 245 -3.03 -15.83 6.60
CA GLY A 245 -2.29 -16.08 5.37
C GLY A 245 -3.23 -16.54 4.24
N HIS A 246 -4.02 -17.58 4.47
CA HIS A 246 -5.00 -18.10 3.50
C HIS A 246 -6.00 -17.04 3.05
N TYR A 247 -6.53 -16.25 4.01
CA TYR A 247 -7.44 -15.17 3.68
C TYR A 247 -6.79 -14.11 2.78
N VAL A 248 -5.58 -13.62 3.15
CA VAL A 248 -4.85 -12.62 2.36
C VAL A 248 -4.44 -13.19 1.00
N PHE A 249 -4.09 -14.47 0.92
CA PHE A 249 -3.75 -15.16 -0.33
C PHE A 249 -4.93 -15.17 -1.30
N ILE A 250 -6.10 -15.63 -0.87
CA ILE A 250 -7.30 -15.69 -1.71
C ILE A 250 -7.76 -14.28 -2.11
N SER A 251 -7.79 -13.35 -1.15
CA SER A 251 -8.20 -11.97 -1.40
C SER A 251 -7.27 -11.24 -2.37
N GLY A 252 -5.97 -11.53 -2.33
CA GLY A 252 -5.00 -10.98 -3.26
C GLY A 252 -5.14 -11.53 -4.68
N ILE A 253 -5.40 -12.83 -4.83
CA ILE A 253 -5.71 -13.42 -6.15
C ILE A 253 -6.96 -12.77 -6.74
N VAL A 254 -8.03 -12.67 -5.96
CA VAL A 254 -9.28 -12.01 -6.40
C VAL A 254 -9.04 -10.55 -6.77
N SER A 255 -8.27 -9.81 -5.97
CA SER A 255 -7.90 -8.40 -6.25
C SER A 255 -7.10 -8.28 -7.55
N ALA A 256 -6.09 -9.14 -7.76
CA ALA A 256 -5.28 -9.11 -8.98
C ALA A 256 -6.11 -9.42 -10.24
N ILE A 257 -6.95 -10.44 -10.18
CA ILE A 257 -7.86 -10.79 -11.27
C ILE A 257 -8.85 -9.65 -11.55
N SER A 258 -9.45 -9.09 -10.50
CA SER A 258 -10.41 -7.99 -10.62
C SER A 258 -9.77 -6.76 -11.27
N ASN A 259 -8.55 -6.39 -10.88
CA ASN A 259 -7.82 -5.28 -11.49
C ASN A 259 -7.55 -5.50 -12.98
N ILE A 260 -7.17 -6.72 -13.37
CA ILE A 260 -6.90 -7.04 -14.77
C ILE A 260 -8.19 -7.02 -15.60
N LEU A 261 -9.27 -7.55 -15.08
CA LEU A 261 -10.53 -7.70 -15.82
C LEU A 261 -11.37 -6.41 -15.82
N LEU A 262 -11.52 -5.75 -14.66
CA LEU A 262 -12.51 -4.69 -14.48
C LEU A 262 -11.98 -3.29 -14.86
N ILE A 263 -10.69 -3.01 -14.68
CA ILE A 263 -10.14 -1.69 -15.06
C ILE A 263 -10.34 -1.34 -16.54
N PRO A 264 -10.15 -2.27 -17.51
CA PRO A 264 -10.43 -1.97 -18.92
C PRO A 264 -11.89 -1.62 -19.20
N PHE A 265 -12.85 -2.21 -18.47
CA PHE A 265 -14.26 -1.86 -18.58
C PHE A 265 -14.57 -0.48 -18.05
N ILE A 266 -13.97 -0.08 -16.93
CA ILE A 266 -14.13 1.26 -16.35
C ILE A 266 -13.73 2.34 -17.36
N LYS A 267 -12.67 2.13 -18.15
CA LYS A 267 -12.21 3.08 -19.18
C LYS A 267 -13.23 3.32 -20.31
N LYS A 268 -14.19 2.43 -20.50
CA LYS A 268 -15.25 2.55 -21.54
C LYS A 268 -16.47 3.30 -21.02
N ILE A 269 -16.56 3.57 -19.72
CA ILE A 269 -17.73 4.20 -19.08
C ILE A 269 -17.61 5.72 -19.20
N LYS A 270 -18.74 6.41 -19.48
CA LYS A 270 -18.80 7.88 -19.54
C LYS A 270 -18.48 8.51 -18.19
N ASN A 271 -17.79 9.64 -18.17
CA ASN A 271 -17.33 10.31 -16.93
C ASN A 271 -18.46 10.54 -15.90
N LYS A 272 -19.66 10.92 -16.32
CA LYS A 272 -20.80 11.11 -15.41
C LYS A 272 -21.18 9.82 -14.68
N MET A 273 -21.14 8.70 -15.37
CA MET A 273 -21.46 7.38 -14.81
C MET A 273 -20.33 6.88 -13.90
N LEU A 274 -19.07 7.22 -14.22
CA LEU A 274 -17.93 6.91 -13.36
C LEU A 274 -18.05 7.58 -11.98
N SER A 275 -18.52 8.81 -11.93
CA SER A 275 -18.77 9.54 -10.67
C SER A 275 -19.84 8.85 -9.81
N ILE A 276 -20.92 8.36 -10.44
CA ILE A 276 -21.98 7.61 -9.75
C ILE A 276 -21.43 6.27 -9.24
N CYS A 277 -20.64 5.56 -10.05
CA CYS A 277 -19.99 4.31 -9.61
C CYS A 277 -19.08 4.55 -8.41
N LEU A 278 -18.29 5.63 -8.40
CA LEU A 278 -17.44 5.98 -7.27
C LEU A 278 -18.24 6.14 -5.97
N LEU A 279 -19.32 6.93 -6.00
CA LEU A 279 -20.23 7.10 -4.86
C LEU A 279 -20.82 5.77 -4.40
N SER A 280 -21.36 4.99 -5.33
CA SER A 280 -21.98 3.70 -5.02
C SER A 280 -20.99 2.72 -4.40
N PHE A 281 -19.75 2.68 -4.89
CA PHE A 281 -18.71 1.78 -4.38
C PHE A 281 -18.23 2.18 -2.99
N ILE A 282 -18.12 3.49 -2.70
CA ILE A 282 -17.76 3.96 -1.35
C ILE A 282 -18.87 3.61 -0.36
N LEU A 283 -20.13 3.87 -0.69
CA LEU A 283 -21.27 3.52 0.17
C LEU A 283 -21.34 2.01 0.40
N LEU A 284 -21.27 1.22 -0.67
CA LEU A 284 -21.35 -0.24 -0.57
C LEU A 284 -20.17 -0.82 0.22
N SER A 285 -18.97 -0.26 0.08
CA SER A 285 -17.81 -0.68 0.87
C SER A 285 -18.00 -0.45 2.38
N SER A 286 -18.69 0.64 2.77
CA SER A 286 -19.04 0.90 4.18
C SER A 286 -20.05 -0.13 4.69
N ILE A 287 -21.11 -0.40 3.92
CA ILE A 287 -22.14 -1.39 4.27
C ILE A 287 -21.53 -2.77 4.43
N LEU A 288 -20.69 -3.19 3.47
CA LEU A 288 -20.01 -4.49 3.51
C LEU A 288 -19.08 -4.62 4.72
N THR A 289 -18.38 -3.55 5.11
CA THR A 289 -17.54 -3.53 6.31
C THR A 289 -18.41 -3.73 7.56
N ILE A 290 -19.49 -2.98 7.69
CA ILE A 290 -20.43 -3.14 8.82
C ILE A 290 -20.97 -4.57 8.86
N LEU A 291 -21.47 -5.09 7.74
CA LEU A 291 -22.03 -6.42 7.64
C LEU A 291 -21.02 -7.51 8.01
N THR A 292 -19.75 -7.37 7.61
CA THR A 292 -18.70 -8.33 7.95
C THR A 292 -18.48 -8.38 9.46
N PHE A 293 -18.35 -7.23 10.11
CA PHE A 293 -17.92 -7.15 11.51
C PHE A 293 -19.07 -7.06 12.52
N THR A 294 -20.33 -7.08 12.09
CA THR A 294 -21.52 -7.35 12.95
C THR A 294 -21.75 -8.83 13.17
N SER A 295 -21.09 -9.70 12.41
CA SER A 295 -21.21 -11.15 12.57
C SER A 295 -20.62 -11.61 13.91
N LYS A 296 -21.14 -12.73 14.44
CA LYS A 296 -20.53 -13.39 15.60
C LYS A 296 -19.11 -13.86 15.24
N GLN A 297 -18.21 -13.85 16.22
CA GLN A 297 -16.80 -14.26 16.02
C GLN A 297 -16.67 -15.66 15.41
N GLU A 298 -17.54 -16.58 15.76
CA GLU A 298 -17.60 -17.94 15.21
C GLU A 298 -17.81 -17.98 13.69
N ASN A 299 -18.55 -17.00 13.15
CA ASN A 299 -18.90 -16.93 11.73
C ASN A 299 -18.03 -15.94 10.95
N ILE A 300 -17.08 -15.29 11.59
CA ILE A 300 -16.31 -14.19 10.96
C ILE A 300 -15.58 -14.65 9.69
N LEU A 301 -15.03 -15.86 9.66
CA LEU A 301 -14.35 -16.38 8.47
C LEU A 301 -15.29 -16.46 7.28
N TYR A 302 -16.54 -16.94 7.48
CA TYR A 302 -17.53 -16.99 6.41
C TYR A 302 -17.77 -15.59 5.82
N PHE A 303 -17.90 -14.57 6.66
CA PHE A 303 -18.09 -13.19 6.22
C PHE A 303 -16.82 -12.58 5.61
N LEU A 304 -15.64 -12.96 6.07
CA LEU A 304 -14.37 -12.54 5.46
C LEU A 304 -14.22 -13.08 4.03
N PHE A 305 -14.55 -14.36 3.82
CA PHE A 305 -14.46 -14.99 2.50
C PHE A 305 -15.65 -14.69 1.57
N SER A 306 -16.69 -14.02 2.06
CA SER A 306 -17.85 -13.61 1.24
C SER A 306 -17.91 -12.08 1.11
N THR A 307 -18.44 -11.38 2.10
CA THR A 307 -18.70 -9.92 2.03
C THR A 307 -17.42 -9.08 1.98
N HIS A 308 -16.38 -9.46 2.75
CA HIS A 308 -15.14 -8.70 2.77
C HIS A 308 -14.31 -8.88 1.49
N ILE A 309 -14.42 -10.02 0.80
CA ILE A 309 -13.80 -10.17 -0.53
C ILE A 309 -14.45 -9.20 -1.55
N ILE A 310 -15.77 -9.03 -1.51
CA ILE A 310 -16.46 -8.04 -2.35
C ILE A 310 -15.96 -6.63 -2.01
N TYR A 311 -15.81 -6.30 -0.72
CA TYR A 311 -15.21 -5.03 -0.30
C TYR A 311 -13.82 -4.81 -0.91
N ILE A 312 -12.95 -5.83 -0.95
CA ILE A 312 -11.60 -5.73 -1.54
C ILE A 312 -11.66 -5.42 -3.03
N VAL A 313 -12.58 -6.06 -3.77
CA VAL A 313 -12.81 -5.76 -5.19
C VAL A 313 -13.24 -4.30 -5.37
N LEU A 314 -14.22 -3.83 -4.60
CA LEU A 314 -14.69 -2.45 -4.68
C LEU A 314 -13.59 -1.45 -4.35
N LYS A 315 -12.80 -1.70 -3.31
CA LYS A 315 -11.64 -0.89 -2.93
C LYS A 315 -10.63 -0.77 -4.09
N GLY A 316 -10.37 -1.88 -4.79
CA GLY A 316 -9.49 -1.88 -5.96
C GLY A 316 -10.01 -0.99 -7.10
N LEU A 317 -11.34 -0.88 -7.25
CA LEU A 317 -11.98 -0.05 -8.26
C LEU A 317 -12.11 1.44 -7.87
N ILE A 318 -12.24 1.74 -6.59
CA ILE A 318 -12.34 3.11 -6.07
C ILE A 318 -11.11 3.94 -6.45
N THR A 319 -9.91 3.39 -6.31
CA THR A 319 -8.65 4.10 -6.57
C THR A 319 -8.53 4.64 -8.01
N PRO A 320 -8.75 3.85 -9.08
CA PRO A 320 -8.72 4.39 -10.45
C PRO A 320 -9.87 5.36 -10.76
N LEU A 321 -11.04 5.19 -10.13
CA LEU A 321 -12.17 6.12 -10.29
C LEU A 321 -11.85 7.49 -9.69
N GLU A 322 -11.26 7.52 -8.50
CA GLU A 322 -10.82 8.74 -7.83
C GLU A 322 -9.68 9.43 -8.61
N GLN A 323 -8.73 8.66 -9.15
CA GLN A 323 -7.69 9.21 -10.03
C GLN A 323 -8.29 9.84 -11.28
N ASN A 324 -9.34 9.26 -11.84
CA ASN A 324 -10.04 9.83 -12.98
C ASN A 324 -10.68 11.18 -12.63
N GLU A 325 -11.34 11.30 -11.46
CA GLU A 325 -11.90 12.59 -11.00
C GLU A 325 -10.81 13.66 -10.83
N LEU A 326 -9.66 13.33 -10.25
CA LEU A 326 -8.53 14.24 -10.14
C LEU A 326 -7.97 14.66 -11.50
N SER A 327 -7.93 13.74 -12.46
CA SER A 327 -7.39 14.00 -13.80
C SER A 327 -8.20 15.07 -14.58
N LEU A 328 -9.47 15.26 -14.25
CA LEU A 328 -10.31 16.29 -14.86
C LEU A 328 -9.83 17.72 -14.56
N TYR A 329 -9.05 17.90 -13.51
CA TYR A 329 -8.49 19.19 -13.08
C TYR A 329 -6.99 19.31 -13.35
N SER A 330 -6.37 18.27 -13.92
CA SER A 330 -4.95 18.28 -14.26
C SER A 330 -4.74 18.50 -15.76
N ASN A 331 -3.89 19.48 -16.08
CA ASN A 331 -3.41 19.74 -17.44
C ASN A 331 -1.98 19.25 -17.59
N GLN A 332 -1.46 19.16 -18.82
CA GLN A 332 -0.08 18.72 -19.07
C GLN A 332 0.98 19.52 -18.27
N SER A 333 0.69 20.79 -17.94
CA SER A 333 1.61 21.66 -17.18
C SER A 333 1.58 21.46 -15.67
N ASN A 334 0.46 20.98 -15.07
CA ASN A 334 0.32 20.83 -13.62
C ASN A 334 0.12 19.40 -13.14
N ASN A 335 0.03 18.42 -14.06
CA ASN A 335 -0.25 17.01 -13.71
C ASN A 335 0.77 16.43 -12.72
N GLY A 336 2.06 16.71 -12.91
CA GLY A 336 3.11 16.25 -11.99
C GLY A 336 2.91 16.76 -10.56
N LYS A 337 2.45 18.00 -10.43
CA LYS A 337 2.20 18.64 -9.15
C LYS A 337 0.97 18.07 -8.45
N VAL A 338 -0.15 17.93 -9.18
CA VAL A 338 -1.38 17.32 -8.64
C VAL A 338 -1.10 15.89 -8.16
N THR A 339 -0.35 15.11 -8.94
CA THR A 339 0.07 13.75 -8.57
C THR A 339 0.99 13.74 -7.35
N GLY A 340 1.92 14.70 -7.23
CA GLY A 340 2.81 14.84 -6.08
C GLY A 340 2.02 15.16 -4.81
N ILE A 341 1.12 16.15 -4.85
CA ILE A 341 0.25 16.49 -3.70
C ILE A 341 -0.63 15.29 -3.32
N ARG A 342 -1.22 14.60 -4.32
CA ARG A 342 -1.98 13.38 -4.07
C ARG A 342 -1.16 12.34 -3.31
N GLN A 343 0.07 12.09 -3.73
CA GLN A 343 0.96 11.12 -3.05
C GLN A 343 1.29 11.53 -1.62
N THR A 344 1.51 12.82 -1.38
CA THR A 344 1.71 13.36 -0.03
C THR A 344 0.49 13.12 0.86
N ILE A 345 -0.70 13.39 0.34
CA ILE A 345 -1.97 13.17 1.07
C ILE A 345 -2.19 11.69 1.41
N LEU A 346 -1.94 10.78 0.45
CA LEU A 346 -1.97 9.34 0.72
C LEU A 346 -0.98 8.94 1.81
N SER A 347 0.23 9.51 1.79
CA SER A 347 1.26 9.24 2.80
C SER A 347 0.83 9.73 4.18
N ILE A 348 0.20 10.90 4.29
CA ILE A 348 -0.37 11.41 5.54
C ILE A 348 -1.45 10.45 6.06
N GLY A 349 -2.35 9.99 5.19
CA GLY A 349 -3.37 9.00 5.55
C GLY A 349 -2.77 7.69 6.06
N ASN A 350 -1.69 7.21 5.43
CA ASN A 350 -0.97 6.00 5.85
C ASN A 350 -0.28 6.13 7.22
N VAL A 351 0.09 7.35 7.63
CA VAL A 351 0.65 7.61 8.98
C VAL A 351 -0.47 7.78 10.00
N LEU A 352 -1.49 8.59 9.68
CA LEU A 352 -2.57 8.91 10.62
C LEU A 352 -3.50 7.71 10.88
N GLY A 353 -3.76 6.87 9.86
CA GLY A 353 -4.65 5.72 10.01
C GLY A 353 -4.26 4.81 11.17
N PRO A 354 -3.04 4.24 11.21
CA PRO A 354 -2.63 3.39 12.33
C PRO A 354 -2.53 4.12 13.66
N LEU A 355 -2.21 5.44 13.70
CA LEU A 355 -2.21 6.25 14.92
C LEU A 355 -3.63 6.37 15.51
N ILE A 356 -4.62 6.71 14.68
CA ILE A 356 -6.03 6.74 15.09
C ILE A 356 -6.45 5.37 15.59
N GLY A 357 -6.05 4.32 14.86
CA GLY A 357 -6.35 2.96 15.24
C GLY A 357 -5.72 2.57 16.59
N SER A 358 -4.49 3.02 16.90
CA SER A 358 -3.85 2.73 18.18
C SER A 358 -4.59 3.33 19.38
N ALA A 359 -5.24 4.47 19.17
CA ALA A 359 -6.04 5.12 20.20
C ALA A 359 -7.45 4.49 20.38
N CYS A 360 -7.97 3.85 19.34
CA CYS A 360 -9.36 3.35 19.31
C CYS A 360 -9.46 1.82 19.37
N TYR A 361 -8.38 1.09 19.12
CA TYR A 361 -8.40 -0.37 19.07
C TYR A 361 -8.45 -0.97 20.47
N THR A 362 -9.44 -1.82 20.69
CA THR A 362 -9.57 -2.68 21.88
C THR A 362 -9.38 -4.13 21.44
N LYS A 363 -8.57 -4.88 22.19
CA LYS A 363 -8.20 -6.26 21.86
C LYS A 363 -9.41 -7.15 21.60
N GLY A 364 -9.45 -7.73 20.38
CA GLY A 364 -10.55 -8.61 19.99
C GLY A 364 -11.89 -7.93 19.75
N SER A 365 -11.97 -6.59 19.82
CA SER A 365 -13.21 -5.85 19.56
C SER A 365 -13.33 -5.42 18.11
N PRO A 366 -14.51 -5.54 17.47
CA PRO A 366 -14.74 -5.08 16.10
C PRO A 366 -14.97 -3.57 15.99
N ILE A 367 -14.95 -2.80 17.10
CA ILE A 367 -15.29 -1.36 17.14
C ILE A 367 -14.46 -0.56 16.13
N ILE A 368 -13.19 -0.91 15.94
CA ILE A 368 -12.31 -0.23 14.99
C ILE A 368 -12.86 -0.25 13.54
N PHE A 369 -13.54 -1.34 13.16
CA PHE A 369 -14.13 -1.47 11.82
C PHE A 369 -15.40 -0.64 11.67
N PHE A 370 -16.17 -0.45 12.74
CA PHE A 370 -17.31 0.47 12.73
C PHE A 370 -16.85 1.93 12.66
N ILE A 371 -15.77 2.27 13.36
CA ILE A 371 -15.13 3.59 13.22
C ILE A 371 -14.65 3.79 11.77
N ALA A 372 -13.96 2.81 11.20
CA ALA A 372 -13.50 2.88 9.81
C ALA A 372 -14.67 3.01 8.82
N ALA A 373 -15.76 2.26 9.02
CA ALA A 373 -16.96 2.36 8.19
C ALA A 373 -17.62 3.75 8.30
N SER A 374 -17.64 4.33 9.51
CA SER A 374 -18.17 5.69 9.75
C SER A 374 -17.32 6.75 9.05
N ILE A 375 -15.99 6.62 9.09
CA ILE A 375 -15.06 7.49 8.35
C ILE A 375 -15.28 7.34 6.83
N ASN A 376 -15.55 6.12 6.36
CA ASN A 376 -15.84 5.87 4.95
C ASN A 376 -17.18 6.49 4.53
N LEU A 377 -18.21 6.43 5.38
CA LEU A 377 -19.48 7.14 5.17
C LEU A 377 -19.30 8.65 5.17
N LEU A 378 -18.43 9.19 6.03
CA LEU A 378 -18.07 10.62 5.97
C LEU A 378 -17.44 10.96 4.61
N SER A 379 -16.54 10.12 4.09
CA SER A 379 -15.99 10.29 2.75
C SER A 379 -17.08 10.27 1.68
N PHE A 380 -18.06 9.38 1.77
CA PHE A 380 -19.22 9.35 0.87
C PHE A 380 -19.99 10.67 0.87
N LEU A 381 -20.30 11.23 2.05
CA LEU A 381 -20.98 12.53 2.18
C LEU A 381 -20.14 13.68 1.59
N LEU A 382 -18.83 13.69 1.83
CA LEU A 382 -17.92 14.67 1.24
C LEU A 382 -17.90 14.57 -0.30
N TYR A 383 -17.96 13.36 -0.86
CA TYR A 383 -18.07 13.20 -2.33
C TYR A 383 -19.42 13.70 -2.87
N ILE A 384 -20.52 13.56 -2.15
CA ILE A 384 -21.81 14.16 -2.55
C ILE A 384 -21.66 15.69 -2.61
N ILE A 385 -21.10 16.31 -1.57
CA ILE A 385 -20.85 17.76 -1.55
C ILE A 385 -19.96 18.17 -2.74
N TYR A 386 -18.90 17.42 -2.98
CA TYR A 386 -18.01 17.66 -4.13
C TYR A 386 -18.78 17.65 -5.45
N PHE A 387 -19.68 16.68 -5.69
CA PHE A 387 -20.44 16.60 -6.93
C PHE A 387 -21.49 17.72 -7.06
N ILE A 388 -22.07 18.17 -5.96
CA ILE A 388 -22.97 19.35 -5.96
C ILE A 388 -22.17 20.60 -6.35
N LEU A 389 -21.00 20.82 -5.73
CA LEU A 389 -20.13 21.97 -6.06
C LEU A 389 -19.64 21.91 -7.51
N LYS A 390 -19.26 20.72 -7.99
CA LYS A 390 -18.84 20.51 -9.39
C LYS A 390 -19.93 20.87 -10.38
N ARG A 391 -21.19 20.53 -10.08
CA ARG A 391 -22.35 20.84 -10.93
C ARG A 391 -22.61 22.34 -11.01
N ASN A 392 -22.50 23.04 -9.86
CA ASN A 392 -22.72 24.49 -9.80
C ASN A 392 -21.60 25.30 -10.51
N HIS A 393 -20.41 24.74 -10.66
CA HIS A 393 -19.32 25.38 -11.41
C HIS A 393 -19.33 25.09 -12.91
N GLN A 394 -20.17 24.17 -13.38
CA GLN A 394 -20.34 23.84 -14.80
C GLN A 394 -21.62 24.44 -15.42
N ALA A 395 -22.54 24.91 -14.58
CA ALA A 395 -23.69 25.70 -14.95
C ALA A 395 -23.35 27.20 -14.95
#